data_b17da303b9161a46f7a537758d5b89d7
#
_entry.id   b17da303b9161a46f7a537758d5b89d7
#
_cell.length_a   1.000
_cell.length_b   1.000
_cell.length_c   1.000
_cell.angle_alpha   90.00
_cell.angle_beta   90.00
_cell.angle_gamma   90.00
#
_symmetry.space_group_name_H-M   'P 1'
#
loop_
_entity.id
_entity.type
_entity.pdbx_description
1 polymer ?
#
loop_
_entity_poly.entity_id
_entity_poly.type
_entity_poly.pdbx_seq_one_letter_code
_entity_poly.pdbx_strand_id
1 'polypeptide(L)'
;MLKFEARPQASLFWRYASPLLALLITVVLGIGLFVLLGKDPVRGLQMFFWEPLKSAYALGELMVKATPLLLIALGLAVCFRSNVWNIGAEGQFVMGAVAAGGVALLADKDTGRWVVLAILLAGVLGGMFWAGITAWLKDKFHANEILVSLMLVYVADMVLSYLVYGPWKDPAGYNFPQTKTFEAVTQIPRLMTGSRVSVGILLALLCVAAVWVFLFRTRLGFAQQVGGLAPAASRYAGFSSRQSLWLALMVSGGFAGLAGALEVAGPIGQLNPYVPAGYGFAAIIVAYVGRLHPVGMVFSAVLLSMFFIGGELAQSRMGLPKSITGVFQGLLLFSLLACDTLVANQLRWQGRRA
;
A
#
# COMPACT_ATOMS: atom_id res chain seq x y z
N MET A 1 16.16 25.47 27.94
CA MET A 1 16.28 24.46 26.93
C MET A 1 14.92 23.84 26.70
N LEU A 2 14.54 23.53 25.43
CA LEU A 2 13.34 22.76 25.13
C LEU A 2 13.60 21.28 25.47
N LYS A 3 12.72 20.67 26.25
CA LYS A 3 12.80 19.27 26.63
C LYS A 3 11.50 18.56 26.29
N PHE A 4 11.63 17.36 25.73
CA PHE A 4 10.48 16.44 25.52
C PHE A 4 10.20 15.72 26.86
N GLU A 5 9.01 15.91 27.39
CA GLU A 5 8.51 15.15 28.54
C GLU A 5 7.39 14.21 28.12
N ALA A 6 7.45 12.96 28.56
CA ALA A 6 6.39 12.01 28.29
C ALA A 6 5.07 12.50 28.90
N ARG A 7 3.98 12.43 28.13
CA ARG A 7 2.64 12.74 28.64
C ARG A 7 2.12 11.58 29.49
N PRO A 8 1.41 11.85 30.60
CA PRO A 8 0.75 10.80 31.38
C PRO A 8 -0.29 10.02 30.55
N GLN A 9 -0.94 10.69 29.60
CA GLN A 9 -1.86 10.11 28.64
C GLN A 9 -1.60 10.68 27.25
N ALA A 10 -1.69 9.82 26.22
CA ALA A 10 -1.55 10.24 24.83
C ALA A 10 -2.61 11.31 24.48
N SER A 11 -2.19 12.38 23.83
CA SER A 11 -3.10 13.49 23.48
C SER A 11 -4.01 13.09 22.31
N LEU A 12 -5.32 13.09 22.53
CA LEU A 12 -6.31 12.89 21.46
C LEU A 12 -6.24 13.99 20.40
N PHE A 13 -6.01 15.23 20.79
CA PHE A 13 -5.83 16.35 19.86
C PHE A 13 -4.65 16.09 18.90
N TRP A 14 -3.47 15.79 19.43
CA TRP A 14 -2.29 15.53 18.62
C TRP A 14 -2.41 14.26 17.78
N ARG A 15 -3.21 13.30 18.23
CA ARG A 15 -3.47 12.09 17.47
C ARG A 15 -4.14 12.38 16.10
N TYR A 16 -5.01 13.39 16.02
CA TYR A 16 -5.66 13.80 14.76
C TYR A 16 -4.94 14.98 14.09
N ALA A 17 -4.28 15.84 14.87
CA ALA A 17 -3.57 16.99 14.34
C ALA A 17 -2.22 16.63 13.69
N SER A 18 -1.53 15.57 14.15
CA SER A 18 -0.19 15.24 13.64
C SER A 18 -0.17 14.85 12.16
N PRO A 19 -1.13 14.14 11.56
CA PRO A 19 -1.13 13.91 10.12
C PRO A 19 -1.33 15.19 9.30
N LEU A 20 -2.17 16.11 9.80
CA LEU A 20 -2.39 17.40 9.14
C LEU A 20 -1.15 18.29 9.22
N LEU A 21 -0.49 18.32 10.38
CA LEU A 21 0.76 19.03 10.56
C LEU A 21 1.87 18.43 9.70
N ALA A 22 1.96 17.11 9.61
CA ALA A 22 2.90 16.43 8.74
C ALA A 22 2.68 16.78 7.26
N LEU A 23 1.43 16.83 6.82
CA LEU A 23 1.08 17.27 5.47
C LEU A 23 1.49 18.72 5.22
N LEU A 24 1.22 19.63 6.18
CA LEU A 24 1.62 21.03 6.09
C LEU A 24 3.15 21.17 5.96
N ILE A 25 3.91 20.46 6.81
CA ILE A 25 5.38 20.45 6.75
C ILE A 25 5.84 19.91 5.38
N THR A 26 5.21 18.84 4.88
CA THR A 26 5.54 18.26 3.56
C THR A 26 5.29 19.27 2.43
N VAL A 27 4.20 20.04 2.50
CA VAL A 27 3.91 21.10 1.53
C VAL A 27 4.96 22.19 1.57
N VAL A 28 5.34 22.66 2.78
CA VAL A 28 6.36 23.70 2.96
C VAL A 28 7.73 23.24 2.44
N LEU A 29 8.14 22.01 2.78
CA LEU A 29 9.38 21.43 2.27
C LEU A 29 9.33 21.20 0.76
N GLY A 30 8.17 20.83 0.23
CA GLY A 30 7.91 20.68 -1.20
C GLY A 30 8.05 22.01 -1.97
N ILE A 31 7.55 23.11 -1.41
CA ILE A 31 7.77 24.46 -1.96
C ILE A 31 9.27 24.73 -2.05
N GLY A 32 10.01 24.51 -0.97
CA GLY A 32 11.47 24.65 -0.95
C GLY A 32 12.15 23.80 -2.02
N LEU A 33 11.70 22.55 -2.19
CA LEU A 33 12.23 21.64 -3.21
C LEU A 33 11.99 22.16 -4.64
N PHE A 34 10.79 22.67 -4.94
CA PHE A 34 10.51 23.25 -6.28
C PHE A 34 11.38 24.47 -6.55
N VAL A 35 11.58 25.35 -5.55
CA VAL A 35 12.48 26.52 -5.67
C VAL A 35 13.91 26.07 -5.96
N LEU A 36 14.43 25.07 -5.22
CA LEU A 36 15.77 24.51 -5.44
C LEU A 36 15.96 23.91 -6.83
N LEU A 37 14.89 23.33 -7.39
CA LEU A 37 14.89 22.75 -8.74
C LEU A 37 14.67 23.81 -9.83
N GLY A 38 14.57 25.09 -9.48
CA GLY A 38 14.31 26.18 -10.46
C GLY A 38 12.93 26.11 -11.10
N LYS A 39 11.94 25.50 -10.43
CA LYS A 39 10.57 25.33 -10.90
C LYS A 39 9.61 26.21 -10.08
N ASP A 40 8.51 26.63 -10.72
CA ASP A 40 7.46 27.39 -10.04
C ASP A 40 6.75 26.52 -8.97
N PRO A 41 6.84 26.89 -7.68
CA PRO A 41 6.23 26.13 -6.59
C PRO A 41 4.70 26.10 -6.66
N VAL A 42 4.08 27.21 -7.09
CA VAL A 42 2.61 27.29 -7.19
C VAL A 42 2.11 26.30 -8.22
N ARG A 43 2.77 26.27 -9.37
CA ARG A 43 2.47 25.30 -10.44
C ARG A 43 2.72 23.86 -10.00
N GLY A 44 3.79 23.63 -9.24
CA GLY A 44 4.07 22.32 -8.63
C GLY A 44 2.95 21.87 -7.70
N LEU A 45 2.53 22.71 -6.75
CA LEU A 45 1.42 22.37 -5.84
C LEU A 45 0.10 22.19 -6.57
N GLN A 46 -0.18 22.96 -7.62
CA GLN A 46 -1.37 22.74 -8.45
C GLN A 46 -1.39 21.34 -9.08
N MET A 47 -0.23 20.85 -9.56
CA MET A 47 -0.14 19.49 -10.13
C MET A 47 -0.43 18.41 -9.10
N PHE A 48 0.01 18.59 -7.83
CA PHE A 48 -0.16 17.59 -6.79
C PHE A 48 -1.54 17.60 -6.11
N PHE A 49 -2.16 18.78 -5.95
CA PHE A 49 -3.37 18.92 -5.13
C PHE A 49 -4.62 19.36 -5.91
N TRP A 50 -4.49 20.11 -6.98
CA TRP A 50 -5.62 20.64 -7.73
C TRP A 50 -5.96 19.83 -8.97
N GLU A 51 -4.98 19.55 -9.81
CA GLU A 51 -5.20 18.86 -11.09
C GLU A 51 -5.81 17.45 -10.90
N PRO A 52 -5.43 16.64 -9.88
CA PRO A 52 -6.06 15.34 -9.63
C PRO A 52 -7.54 15.41 -9.26
N LEU A 53 -8.05 16.58 -8.86
CA LEU A 53 -9.44 16.77 -8.43
C LEU A 53 -10.29 17.51 -9.48
N LYS A 54 -9.68 18.03 -10.55
CA LYS A 54 -10.29 19.00 -11.48
C LYS A 54 -11.36 18.40 -12.40
N SER A 55 -11.32 17.13 -12.70
CA SER A 55 -12.23 16.50 -13.65
C SER A 55 -12.72 15.13 -13.17
N ALA A 56 -13.88 14.69 -13.67
CA ALA A 56 -14.40 13.35 -13.38
C ALA A 56 -13.43 12.25 -13.82
N TYR A 57 -12.71 12.45 -14.91
CA TYR A 57 -11.66 11.53 -15.36
C TYR A 57 -10.51 11.46 -14.33
N ALA A 58 -10.02 12.61 -13.87
CA ALA A 58 -8.95 12.68 -12.86
C ALA A 58 -9.37 12.03 -11.53
N LEU A 59 -10.61 12.24 -11.09
CA LEU A 59 -11.18 11.55 -9.93
C LEU A 59 -11.24 10.03 -10.14
N GLY A 60 -11.56 9.59 -11.36
CA GLY A 60 -11.48 8.18 -11.72
C GLY A 60 -10.05 7.63 -11.58
N GLU A 61 -9.05 8.31 -12.10
CA GLU A 61 -7.65 7.90 -11.97
C GLU A 61 -7.18 7.88 -10.51
N LEU A 62 -7.66 8.82 -9.67
CA LEU A 62 -7.44 8.76 -8.21
C LEU A 62 -7.97 7.47 -7.61
N MET A 63 -9.19 7.06 -7.96
CA MET A 63 -9.79 5.83 -7.46
C MET A 63 -9.03 4.58 -7.92
N VAL A 64 -8.54 4.58 -9.16
CA VAL A 64 -7.70 3.50 -9.71
C VAL A 64 -6.43 3.34 -8.88
N LYS A 65 -5.71 4.44 -8.60
CA LYS A 65 -4.48 4.41 -7.79
C LYS A 65 -4.74 4.17 -6.31
N ALA A 66 -5.84 4.67 -5.77
CA ALA A 66 -6.21 4.48 -4.36
C ALA A 66 -6.59 3.02 -4.03
N THR A 67 -7.15 2.27 -4.98
CA THR A 67 -7.59 0.90 -4.76
C THR A 67 -6.48 -0.03 -4.29
N PRO A 68 -5.34 -0.21 -5.00
CA PRO A 68 -4.26 -1.07 -4.54
C PRO A 68 -3.61 -0.55 -3.25
N LEU A 69 -3.41 0.78 -3.12
CA LEU A 69 -2.86 1.39 -1.91
C LEU A 69 -3.70 1.08 -0.67
N LEU A 70 -5.03 1.20 -0.79
CA LEU A 70 -5.96 0.92 0.29
C LEU A 70 -5.94 -0.56 0.69
N LEU A 71 -6.03 -1.47 -0.27
CA LEU A 71 -6.05 -2.91 -0.01
C LEU A 71 -4.77 -3.36 0.69
N ILE A 72 -3.61 -2.98 0.18
CA ILE A 72 -2.33 -3.33 0.80
C ILE A 72 -2.24 -2.74 2.21
N ALA A 73 -2.63 -1.46 2.39
CA ALA A 73 -2.61 -0.80 3.70
C ALA A 73 -3.51 -1.49 4.73
N LEU A 74 -4.68 -2.00 4.32
CA LEU A 74 -5.58 -2.79 5.18
C LEU A 74 -4.89 -4.05 5.72
N GLY A 75 -4.19 -4.77 4.86
CA GLY A 75 -3.40 -5.94 5.25
C GLY A 75 -2.24 -5.57 6.18
N LEU A 76 -1.49 -4.51 5.84
CA LEU A 76 -0.39 -4.01 6.67
C LEU A 76 -0.87 -3.53 8.05
N ALA A 77 -2.07 -2.95 8.16
CA ALA A 77 -2.62 -2.53 9.44
C ALA A 77 -2.84 -3.72 10.41
N VAL A 78 -3.21 -4.89 9.88
CA VAL A 78 -3.30 -6.11 10.70
C VAL A 78 -1.92 -6.53 11.20
N CYS A 79 -0.89 -6.50 10.34
CA CYS A 79 0.48 -6.80 10.71
C CYS A 79 1.01 -5.84 11.79
N PHE A 80 0.92 -4.53 11.54
CA PHE A 80 1.50 -3.52 12.43
C PHE A 80 0.80 -3.46 13.80
N ARG A 81 -0.51 -3.71 13.84
CA ARG A 81 -1.23 -3.85 15.11
C ARG A 81 -0.82 -5.09 15.91
N SER A 82 -0.31 -6.12 15.23
CA SER A 82 0.23 -7.34 15.84
C SER A 82 1.72 -7.23 16.16
N ASN A 83 2.33 -6.06 15.93
CA ASN A 83 3.78 -5.84 16.02
C ASN A 83 4.60 -6.79 15.12
N VAL A 84 4.02 -7.16 13.96
CA VAL A 84 4.68 -7.92 12.89
C VAL A 84 5.00 -6.95 11.77
N TRP A 85 6.28 -6.86 11.39
CA TRP A 85 6.75 -5.89 10.42
C TRP A 85 6.85 -6.50 9.02
N ASN A 86 5.79 -6.38 8.23
CA ASN A 86 5.77 -6.81 6.83
C ASN A 86 6.19 -5.65 5.92
N ILE A 87 7.45 -5.63 5.51
CA ILE A 87 7.96 -4.64 4.53
C ILE A 87 7.88 -5.21 3.09
N GLY A 88 7.55 -6.49 2.96
CA GLY A 88 7.50 -7.22 1.70
C GLY A 88 6.18 -7.16 0.93
N ALA A 89 5.27 -6.26 1.31
CA ALA A 89 3.96 -6.17 0.68
C ALA A 89 4.03 -5.89 -0.84
N GLU A 90 5.06 -5.19 -1.32
CA GLU A 90 5.31 -4.99 -2.76
C GLU A 90 5.56 -6.32 -3.47
N GLY A 91 6.44 -7.18 -2.94
CA GLY A 91 6.69 -8.50 -3.52
C GLY A 91 5.46 -9.41 -3.48
N GLN A 92 4.65 -9.33 -2.42
CA GLN A 92 3.37 -10.05 -2.31
C GLN A 92 2.35 -9.57 -3.34
N PHE A 93 2.31 -8.27 -3.61
CA PHE A 93 1.52 -7.65 -4.68
C PHE A 93 1.97 -8.17 -6.05
N VAL A 94 3.26 -8.15 -6.33
CA VAL A 94 3.85 -8.64 -7.60
C VAL A 94 3.54 -10.12 -7.80
N MET A 95 3.75 -10.96 -6.79
CA MET A 95 3.46 -12.40 -6.90
C MET A 95 1.98 -12.71 -7.00
N GLY A 96 1.13 -11.88 -6.38
CA GLY A 96 -0.31 -11.92 -6.60
C GLY A 96 -0.68 -11.57 -8.04
N ALA A 97 -0.08 -10.52 -8.61
CA ALA A 97 -0.24 -10.15 -10.01
C ALA A 97 0.23 -11.25 -10.97
N VAL A 98 1.38 -11.88 -10.68
CA VAL A 98 1.92 -13.01 -11.46
C VAL A 98 0.96 -14.21 -11.42
N ALA A 99 0.49 -14.60 -10.24
CA ALA A 99 -0.44 -15.72 -10.10
C ALA A 99 -1.77 -15.46 -10.82
N ALA A 100 -2.31 -14.26 -10.65
CA ALA A 100 -3.53 -13.81 -11.32
C ALA A 100 -3.36 -13.76 -12.85
N GLY A 101 -2.24 -13.20 -13.31
CA GLY A 101 -1.88 -13.13 -14.74
C GLY A 101 -1.69 -14.50 -15.35
N GLY A 102 -1.08 -15.45 -14.62
CA GLY A 102 -0.95 -16.84 -15.05
C GLY A 102 -2.30 -17.49 -15.35
N VAL A 103 -3.28 -17.31 -14.47
CA VAL A 103 -4.67 -17.80 -14.69
C VAL A 103 -5.32 -17.07 -15.86
N ALA A 104 -5.12 -15.74 -15.97
CA ALA A 104 -5.70 -14.96 -17.06
C ALA A 104 -5.15 -15.36 -18.44
N LEU A 105 -3.86 -15.74 -18.54
CA LEU A 105 -3.23 -16.20 -19.78
C LEU A 105 -3.68 -17.59 -20.22
N LEU A 106 -4.21 -18.42 -19.31
CA LEU A 106 -4.75 -19.74 -19.59
C LEU A 106 -6.22 -19.71 -20.05
N ALA A 107 -6.89 -18.56 -19.90
CA ALA A 107 -8.29 -18.40 -20.25
C ALA A 107 -8.45 -18.05 -21.73
N ASP A 108 -9.36 -18.76 -22.40
CA ASP A 108 -9.75 -18.53 -23.79
C ASP A 108 -11.03 -17.66 -23.86
N LYS A 109 -11.38 -17.21 -25.08
CA LYS A 109 -12.58 -16.38 -25.34
C LYS A 109 -13.89 -17.06 -24.92
N ASP A 110 -13.92 -18.39 -24.97
CA ASP A 110 -15.08 -19.21 -24.61
C ASP A 110 -15.17 -19.50 -23.09
N THR A 111 -14.18 -19.07 -22.33
CA THR A 111 -14.16 -19.22 -20.88
C THR A 111 -15.24 -18.34 -20.24
N GLY A 112 -16.08 -18.90 -19.38
CA GLY A 112 -17.13 -18.15 -18.69
C GLY A 112 -16.56 -17.09 -17.74
N ARG A 113 -17.34 -16.06 -17.40
CA ARG A 113 -16.94 -14.96 -16.50
C ARG A 113 -16.55 -15.39 -15.08
N TRP A 114 -16.83 -16.64 -14.68
CA TRP A 114 -16.36 -17.22 -13.41
C TRP A 114 -14.82 -17.19 -13.28
N VAL A 115 -14.10 -17.12 -14.42
CA VAL A 115 -12.64 -17.02 -14.44
C VAL A 115 -12.11 -15.79 -13.69
N VAL A 116 -12.88 -14.70 -13.64
CA VAL A 116 -12.52 -13.51 -12.86
C VAL A 116 -12.38 -13.85 -11.37
N LEU A 117 -13.29 -14.68 -10.84
CA LEU A 117 -13.17 -15.15 -9.45
C LEU A 117 -11.92 -16.01 -9.26
N ALA A 118 -11.62 -16.89 -10.21
CA ALA A 118 -10.39 -17.69 -10.18
C ALA A 118 -9.12 -16.83 -10.21
N ILE A 119 -9.10 -15.76 -11.02
CA ILE A 119 -8.01 -14.78 -11.09
C ILE A 119 -7.81 -14.09 -9.75
N LEU A 120 -8.90 -13.61 -9.13
CA LEU A 120 -8.83 -12.96 -7.82
C LEU A 120 -8.34 -13.92 -6.73
N LEU A 121 -8.86 -15.14 -6.72
CA LEU A 121 -8.42 -16.18 -5.77
C LEU A 121 -6.95 -16.55 -5.98
N ALA A 122 -6.50 -16.71 -7.23
CA ALA A 122 -5.11 -16.98 -7.56
C ALA A 122 -4.20 -15.85 -7.07
N GLY A 123 -4.62 -14.59 -7.24
CA GLY A 123 -3.89 -13.44 -6.72
C GLY A 123 -3.77 -13.45 -5.20
N VAL A 124 -4.88 -13.69 -4.49
CA VAL A 124 -4.87 -13.83 -3.02
C VAL A 124 -3.92 -14.95 -2.58
N LEU A 125 -4.04 -16.12 -3.19
CA LEU A 125 -3.20 -17.29 -2.84
C LEU A 125 -1.72 -17.05 -3.19
N GLY A 126 -1.43 -16.40 -4.32
CA GLY A 126 -0.06 -16.02 -4.70
C GLY A 126 0.60 -15.08 -3.70
N GLY A 127 -0.13 -14.04 -3.27
CA GLY A 127 0.34 -13.12 -2.23
C GLY A 127 0.48 -13.80 -0.85
N MET A 128 -0.47 -14.65 -0.46
CA MET A 128 -0.39 -15.45 0.76
C MET A 128 0.79 -16.42 0.75
N PHE A 129 1.00 -17.12 -0.35
CA PHE A 129 2.15 -18.03 -0.51
C PHE A 129 3.46 -17.29 -0.32
N TRP A 130 3.61 -16.12 -0.93
CA TRP A 130 4.82 -15.31 -0.81
C TRP A 130 5.05 -14.79 0.60
N ALA A 131 4.00 -14.31 1.27
CA ALA A 131 4.04 -13.94 2.68
C ALA A 131 4.35 -15.13 3.60
N GLY A 132 3.87 -16.33 3.22
CA GLY A 132 4.10 -17.58 3.92
C GLY A 132 5.56 -17.96 4.04
N ILE A 133 6.37 -17.64 3.04
CA ILE A 133 7.83 -17.85 3.09
C ILE A 133 8.43 -17.05 4.24
N THR A 134 8.06 -15.78 4.38
CA THR A 134 8.50 -14.93 5.50
C THR A 134 8.05 -15.48 6.85
N ALA A 135 6.77 -15.90 6.93
CA ALA A 135 6.21 -16.46 8.15
C ALA A 135 6.93 -17.76 8.57
N TRP A 136 7.19 -18.62 7.60
CA TRP A 136 7.88 -19.89 7.84
C TRP A 136 9.33 -19.70 8.29
N LEU A 137 10.07 -18.80 7.65
CA LEU A 137 11.45 -18.49 8.03
C LEU A 137 11.52 -17.85 9.42
N LYS A 138 10.57 -16.97 9.76
CA LYS A 138 10.47 -16.38 11.10
C LYS A 138 10.13 -17.42 12.15
N ASP A 139 9.15 -18.29 11.88
CA ASP A 139 8.64 -19.30 12.83
C ASP A 139 9.67 -20.40 13.11
N LYS A 140 10.39 -20.88 12.09
CA LYS A 140 11.31 -22.01 12.22
C LYS A 140 12.76 -21.62 12.51
N PHE A 141 13.22 -20.53 11.92
CA PHE A 141 14.64 -20.13 11.98
C PHE A 141 14.84 -18.83 12.74
N HIS A 142 13.76 -18.24 13.29
CA HIS A 142 13.80 -16.94 13.97
C HIS A 142 14.44 -15.83 13.11
N ALA A 143 14.33 -15.95 11.78
CA ALA A 143 14.84 -14.97 10.85
C ALA A 143 14.15 -13.60 11.06
N ASN A 144 14.85 -12.52 10.73
CA ASN A 144 14.28 -11.18 10.81
C ASN A 144 13.26 -11.00 9.67
N GLU A 145 11.96 -10.84 10.02
CA GLU A 145 10.87 -10.70 9.05
C GLU A 145 11.02 -9.47 8.17
N ILE A 146 11.61 -8.38 8.68
CA ILE A 146 11.84 -7.14 7.93
C ILE A 146 12.82 -7.41 6.78
N LEU A 147 13.97 -8.02 7.10
CA LEU A 147 15.00 -8.31 6.10
C LEU A 147 14.54 -9.35 5.09
N VAL A 148 13.93 -10.45 5.58
CA VAL A 148 13.43 -11.53 4.71
C VAL A 148 12.38 -11.00 3.76
N SER A 149 11.36 -10.29 4.27
CA SER A 149 10.28 -9.78 3.42
C SER A 149 10.79 -8.76 2.41
N LEU A 150 11.74 -7.89 2.79
CA LEU A 150 12.36 -6.93 1.88
C LEU A 150 13.18 -7.62 0.77
N MET A 151 13.98 -8.64 1.10
CA MET A 151 14.73 -9.40 0.09
C MET A 151 13.80 -10.13 -0.88
N LEU A 152 12.69 -10.66 -0.40
CA LEU A 152 11.68 -11.30 -1.23
C LEU A 152 10.99 -10.33 -2.21
N VAL A 153 11.00 -9.02 -1.98
CA VAL A 153 10.54 -8.04 -2.98
C VAL A 153 11.40 -8.12 -4.24
N TYR A 154 12.73 -8.05 -4.07
CA TYR A 154 13.65 -8.12 -5.21
C TYR A 154 13.55 -9.46 -5.95
N VAL A 155 13.35 -10.56 -5.22
CA VAL A 155 13.14 -11.88 -5.85
C VAL A 155 11.84 -11.88 -6.65
N ALA A 156 10.74 -11.30 -6.13
CA ALA A 156 9.47 -11.21 -6.86
C ALA A 156 9.61 -10.40 -8.16
N ASP A 157 10.33 -9.27 -8.11
CA ASP A 157 10.60 -8.45 -9.30
C ASP A 157 11.44 -9.20 -10.35
N MET A 158 12.41 -10.01 -9.91
CA MET A 158 13.19 -10.87 -10.81
C MET A 158 12.34 -11.99 -11.42
N VAL A 159 11.44 -12.60 -10.63
CA VAL A 159 10.50 -13.62 -11.14
C VAL A 159 9.57 -13.03 -12.19
N LEU A 160 8.96 -11.85 -11.92
CA LEU A 160 8.13 -11.16 -12.89
C LEU A 160 8.92 -10.87 -14.18
N SER A 161 10.11 -10.30 -14.03
CA SER A 161 10.98 -9.98 -15.17
C SER A 161 11.32 -11.24 -15.98
N TYR A 162 11.73 -12.33 -15.33
CA TYR A 162 12.01 -13.60 -16.00
C TYR A 162 10.81 -14.09 -16.82
N LEU A 163 9.61 -14.03 -16.27
CA LEU A 163 8.39 -14.48 -16.95
C LEU A 163 8.08 -13.60 -18.18
N VAL A 164 8.14 -12.29 -18.03
CA VAL A 164 7.73 -11.32 -19.06
C VAL A 164 8.78 -11.19 -20.18
N TYR A 165 10.06 -11.34 -19.88
CA TYR A 165 11.13 -11.37 -20.90
C TYR A 165 11.29 -12.74 -21.55
N GLY A 166 10.83 -13.81 -20.91
CA GLY A 166 11.03 -15.19 -21.30
C GLY A 166 9.72 -15.90 -21.69
N PRO A 167 9.26 -16.87 -20.87
CA PRO A 167 8.22 -17.82 -21.28
C PRO A 167 6.83 -17.22 -21.54
N TRP A 168 6.51 -16.08 -20.92
CA TRP A 168 5.22 -15.41 -21.06
C TRP A 168 5.24 -14.20 -22.00
N LYS A 169 6.38 -13.95 -22.63
CA LYS A 169 6.52 -12.86 -23.59
C LYS A 169 5.55 -13.02 -24.77
N ASP A 170 4.89 -11.93 -25.15
CA ASP A 170 4.02 -11.91 -26.33
C ASP A 170 4.85 -12.06 -27.62
N PRO A 171 4.66 -13.14 -28.41
CA PRO A 171 5.36 -13.29 -29.68
C PRO A 171 5.02 -12.22 -30.72
N ALA A 172 3.81 -11.63 -30.63
CA ALA A 172 3.34 -10.59 -31.54
C ALA A 172 3.63 -9.15 -31.02
N GLY A 173 4.23 -9.01 -29.83
CA GLY A 173 4.42 -7.74 -29.14
C GLY A 173 5.60 -6.89 -29.60
N TYR A 174 6.07 -6.98 -30.84
CA TYR A 174 7.19 -6.20 -31.39
C TYR A 174 8.43 -6.15 -30.49
N ASN A 175 8.73 -7.26 -29.83
CA ASN A 175 9.84 -7.44 -28.89
C ASN A 175 9.74 -6.64 -27.56
N PHE A 176 8.62 -5.98 -27.26
CA PHE A 176 8.40 -5.38 -25.96
C PHE A 176 8.27 -6.46 -24.87
N PRO A 177 8.82 -6.22 -23.66
CA PRO A 177 8.73 -7.15 -22.54
C PRO A 177 7.34 -7.08 -21.89
N GLN A 178 6.38 -7.78 -22.47
CA GLN A 178 5.01 -7.84 -21.98
C GLN A 178 4.35 -9.16 -22.37
N THR A 179 3.35 -9.57 -21.61
CA THR A 179 2.52 -10.72 -21.97
C THR A 179 1.48 -10.32 -23.01
N LYS A 180 0.81 -11.31 -23.60
CA LYS A 180 -0.41 -11.04 -24.38
C LYS A 180 -1.39 -10.25 -23.52
N THR A 181 -2.14 -9.36 -24.17
CA THR A 181 -3.26 -8.67 -23.54
C THR A 181 -4.29 -9.71 -23.10
N PHE A 182 -4.78 -9.57 -21.89
CA PHE A 182 -5.78 -10.48 -21.34
C PHE A 182 -7.10 -10.39 -22.10
N GLU A 183 -7.75 -11.53 -22.30
CA GLU A 183 -9.05 -11.59 -22.97
C GLU A 183 -10.10 -10.76 -22.21
N ALA A 184 -11.04 -10.18 -22.93
CA ALA A 184 -12.08 -9.32 -22.33
C ALA A 184 -12.89 -10.01 -21.23
N VAL A 185 -13.01 -11.35 -21.31
CA VAL A 185 -13.71 -12.18 -20.31
C VAL A 185 -12.98 -12.20 -18.97
N THR A 186 -11.66 -12.08 -18.98
CA THR A 186 -10.80 -12.10 -17.77
C THR A 186 -10.63 -10.73 -17.14
N GLN A 187 -11.03 -9.66 -17.85
CA GLN A 187 -10.93 -8.31 -17.34
C GLN A 187 -12.07 -7.98 -16.38
N ILE A 188 -11.70 -7.29 -15.31
CA ILE A 188 -12.68 -6.82 -14.31
C ILE A 188 -13.57 -5.74 -14.93
N PRO A 189 -14.90 -5.84 -14.80
CA PRO A 189 -15.81 -4.84 -15.36
C PRO A 189 -15.50 -3.43 -14.89
N ARG A 190 -15.57 -2.47 -15.83
CA ARG A 190 -15.44 -1.05 -15.51
C ARG A 190 -16.76 -0.51 -14.98
N LEU A 191 -16.70 0.36 -13.96
CA LEU A 191 -17.87 0.98 -13.37
C LEU A 191 -18.43 2.13 -14.22
N MET A 192 -17.56 2.84 -14.96
CA MET A 192 -17.93 4.02 -15.73
C MET A 192 -17.35 3.92 -17.14
N THR A 193 -18.17 4.22 -18.14
CA THR A 193 -17.74 4.40 -19.52
C THR A 193 -16.82 5.62 -19.62
N GLY A 194 -15.64 5.45 -20.24
CA GLY A 194 -14.65 6.52 -20.37
C GLY A 194 -13.67 6.66 -19.18
N SER A 195 -13.79 5.83 -18.14
CA SER A 195 -12.84 5.76 -17.02
C SER A 195 -12.24 4.35 -16.89
N ARG A 196 -11.05 4.25 -16.31
CA ARG A 196 -10.42 2.96 -15.97
C ARG A 196 -10.87 2.38 -14.62
N VAL A 197 -11.80 3.06 -13.94
CA VAL A 197 -12.33 2.61 -12.64
C VAL A 197 -13.06 1.29 -12.81
N SER A 198 -12.59 0.26 -12.12
CA SER A 198 -13.18 -1.07 -12.11
C SER A 198 -14.04 -1.30 -10.86
N VAL A 199 -14.84 -2.37 -10.89
CA VAL A 199 -15.58 -2.85 -9.71
C VAL A 199 -14.66 -3.15 -8.52
N GLY A 200 -13.35 -3.24 -8.74
CA GLY A 200 -12.35 -3.43 -7.69
C GLY A 200 -12.41 -2.40 -6.56
N ILE A 201 -12.84 -1.15 -6.83
CA ILE A 201 -13.00 -0.14 -5.76
C ILE A 201 -14.11 -0.52 -4.78
N LEU A 202 -15.21 -1.09 -5.26
CA LEU A 202 -16.31 -1.56 -4.40
C LEU A 202 -15.85 -2.73 -3.54
N LEU A 203 -15.05 -3.64 -4.11
CA LEU A 203 -14.42 -4.72 -3.36
C LEU A 203 -13.46 -4.19 -2.30
N ALA A 204 -12.66 -3.17 -2.62
CA ALA A 204 -11.77 -2.52 -1.64
C ALA A 204 -12.57 -1.89 -0.47
N LEU A 205 -13.68 -1.21 -0.75
CA LEU A 205 -14.55 -0.66 0.29
C LEU A 205 -15.22 -1.76 1.13
N LEU A 206 -15.62 -2.86 0.52
CA LEU A 206 -16.10 -4.04 1.26
C LEU A 206 -14.99 -4.58 2.19
N CYS A 207 -13.75 -4.65 1.71
CA CYS A 207 -12.60 -5.06 2.51
C CYS A 207 -12.34 -4.09 3.68
N VAL A 208 -12.58 -2.78 3.53
CA VAL A 208 -12.52 -1.82 4.65
C VAL A 208 -13.48 -2.22 5.76
N ALA A 209 -14.74 -2.52 5.40
CA ALA A 209 -15.76 -2.95 6.37
C ALA A 209 -15.36 -4.30 7.01
N ALA A 210 -14.88 -5.27 6.21
CA ALA A 210 -14.45 -6.57 6.70
C ALA A 210 -13.27 -6.47 7.67
N VAL A 211 -12.25 -5.67 7.36
CA VAL A 211 -11.09 -5.46 8.25
C VAL A 211 -11.49 -4.67 9.50
N TRP A 212 -12.43 -3.73 9.39
CA TRP A 212 -12.98 -3.03 10.56
C TRP A 212 -13.68 -4.01 11.51
N VAL A 213 -14.58 -4.87 10.98
CA VAL A 213 -15.22 -5.93 11.77
C VAL A 213 -14.17 -6.88 12.36
N PHE A 214 -13.23 -7.33 11.56
CA PHE A 214 -12.16 -8.22 12.01
C PHE A 214 -11.40 -7.63 13.20
N LEU A 215 -10.88 -6.42 13.07
CA LEU A 215 -10.04 -5.79 14.10
C LEU A 215 -10.81 -5.42 15.37
N PHE A 216 -12.06 -4.95 15.25
CA PHE A 216 -12.77 -4.35 16.39
C PHE A 216 -13.93 -5.18 16.93
N ARG A 217 -14.35 -6.23 16.22
CA ARG A 217 -15.51 -7.04 16.58
C ARG A 217 -15.22 -8.54 16.74
N THR A 218 -14.00 -9.02 16.39
CA THR A 218 -13.67 -10.43 16.52
C THR A 218 -12.65 -10.70 17.62
N ARG A 219 -12.70 -11.93 18.18
CA ARG A 219 -11.73 -12.41 19.16
C ARG A 219 -10.31 -12.48 18.57
N LEU A 220 -10.20 -12.86 17.29
CA LEU A 220 -8.91 -12.95 16.61
C LEU A 220 -8.28 -11.55 16.43
N GLY A 221 -9.05 -10.55 16.04
CA GLY A 221 -8.58 -9.17 15.94
C GLY A 221 -8.15 -8.59 17.29
N PHE A 222 -8.88 -8.92 18.36
CA PHE A 222 -8.50 -8.58 19.73
C PHE A 222 -7.17 -9.24 20.11
N ALA A 223 -7.02 -10.55 19.86
CA ALA A 223 -5.79 -11.29 20.14
C ALA A 223 -4.58 -10.69 19.39
N GLN A 224 -4.77 -10.27 18.14
CA GLN A 224 -3.74 -9.58 17.34
C GLN A 224 -3.28 -8.28 18.01
N GLN A 225 -4.22 -7.43 18.44
CA GLN A 225 -3.89 -6.15 19.08
C GLN A 225 -3.22 -6.34 20.45
N VAL A 226 -3.72 -7.26 21.28
CA VAL A 226 -3.12 -7.56 22.59
C VAL A 226 -1.73 -8.17 22.41
N GLY A 227 -1.56 -9.06 21.42
CA GLY A 227 -0.26 -9.65 21.08
C GLY A 227 0.78 -8.62 20.70
N GLY A 228 0.38 -7.56 19.98
CA GLY A 228 1.26 -6.46 19.60
C GLY A 228 1.60 -5.51 20.75
N LEU A 229 0.62 -5.18 21.59
CA LEU A 229 0.77 -4.20 22.68
C LEU A 229 1.43 -4.79 23.93
N ALA A 230 1.08 -6.02 24.30
CA ALA A 230 1.50 -6.66 25.54
C ALA A 230 1.73 -8.17 25.33
N PRO A 231 2.84 -8.59 24.70
CA PRO A 231 3.10 -10.00 24.36
C PRO A 231 3.09 -10.94 25.55
N ALA A 232 3.52 -10.47 26.74
CA ALA A 232 3.49 -11.27 27.97
C ALA A 232 2.06 -11.52 28.46
N ALA A 233 1.22 -10.48 28.48
CA ALA A 233 -0.20 -10.60 28.86
C ALA A 233 -0.97 -11.45 27.85
N SER A 234 -0.66 -11.35 26.57
CA SER A 234 -1.25 -12.16 25.49
C SER A 234 -0.98 -13.65 25.71
N ARG A 235 0.25 -14.01 26.03
CA ARG A 235 0.62 -15.40 26.35
C ARG A 235 -0.07 -15.91 27.61
N TYR A 236 -0.15 -15.09 28.65
CA TYR A 236 -0.86 -15.44 29.89
C TYR A 236 -2.36 -15.69 29.64
N ALA A 237 -2.97 -14.92 28.74
CA ALA A 237 -4.36 -15.10 28.30
C ALA A 237 -4.57 -16.31 27.34
N GLY A 238 -3.53 -17.08 27.04
CA GLY A 238 -3.60 -18.28 26.20
C GLY A 238 -3.54 -18.00 24.69
N PHE A 239 -3.22 -16.79 24.26
CA PHE A 239 -3.07 -16.48 22.83
C PHE A 239 -1.68 -16.90 22.32
N SER A 240 -1.65 -17.59 21.17
CA SER A 240 -0.43 -18.08 20.56
C SER A 240 0.25 -17.00 19.69
N SER A 241 1.48 -16.62 20.05
CA SER A 241 2.29 -15.69 19.24
C SER A 241 2.55 -16.22 17.84
N ARG A 242 2.68 -17.55 17.70
CA ARG A 242 2.87 -18.22 16.40
C ARG A 242 1.65 -18.05 15.51
N GLN A 243 0.45 -18.30 16.03
CA GLN A 243 -0.79 -18.12 15.28
C GLN A 243 -0.99 -16.66 14.88
N SER A 244 -0.64 -15.72 15.77
CA SER A 244 -0.69 -14.29 15.50
C SER A 244 0.22 -13.88 14.34
N LEU A 245 1.47 -14.38 14.32
CA LEU A 245 2.43 -14.15 13.25
C LEU A 245 1.91 -14.66 11.88
N TRP A 246 1.50 -15.94 11.85
CA TRP A 246 1.00 -16.54 10.61
C TRP A 246 -0.24 -15.83 10.09
N LEU A 247 -1.22 -15.57 10.97
CA LEU A 247 -2.45 -14.91 10.58
C LEU A 247 -2.18 -13.49 10.05
N ALA A 248 -1.33 -12.71 10.70
CA ALA A 248 -0.98 -11.35 10.28
C ALA A 248 -0.34 -11.35 8.88
N LEU A 249 0.67 -12.19 8.65
CA LEU A 249 1.36 -12.26 7.35
C LEU A 249 0.47 -12.83 6.24
N MET A 250 -0.34 -13.87 6.53
CA MET A 250 -1.27 -14.43 5.55
C MET A 250 -2.32 -13.41 5.12
N VAL A 251 -2.95 -12.73 6.08
CA VAL A 251 -3.95 -11.70 5.79
C VAL A 251 -3.32 -10.56 4.99
N SER A 252 -2.13 -10.09 5.39
CA SER A 252 -1.42 -9.03 4.69
C SER A 252 -1.05 -9.44 3.27
N GLY A 253 -0.49 -10.65 3.10
CA GLY A 253 -0.15 -11.20 1.78
C GLY A 253 -1.38 -11.41 0.89
N GLY A 254 -2.49 -11.86 1.46
CA GLY A 254 -3.74 -12.02 0.75
C GLY A 254 -4.30 -10.71 0.20
N PHE A 255 -4.29 -9.64 1.01
CA PHE A 255 -4.72 -8.31 0.57
C PHE A 255 -3.77 -7.70 -0.47
N ALA A 256 -2.47 -7.87 -0.30
CA ALA A 256 -1.49 -7.42 -1.28
C ALA A 256 -1.63 -8.18 -2.60
N GLY A 257 -1.82 -9.50 -2.55
CA GLY A 257 -2.05 -10.32 -3.74
C GLY A 257 -3.37 -10.00 -4.44
N LEU A 258 -4.44 -9.73 -3.68
CA LEU A 258 -5.72 -9.26 -4.22
C LEU A 258 -5.55 -7.92 -4.95
N ALA A 259 -4.79 -6.99 -4.36
CA ALA A 259 -4.48 -5.71 -5.00
C ALA A 259 -3.73 -5.92 -6.33
N GLY A 260 -2.75 -6.84 -6.37
CA GLY A 260 -2.03 -7.21 -7.59
C GLY A 260 -2.93 -7.79 -8.67
N ALA A 261 -3.84 -8.70 -8.28
CA ALA A 261 -4.82 -9.26 -9.22
C ALA A 261 -5.76 -8.19 -9.79
N LEU A 262 -6.27 -7.29 -8.94
CA LEU A 262 -7.14 -6.19 -9.37
C LEU A 262 -6.44 -5.20 -10.29
N GLU A 263 -5.15 -4.94 -10.07
CA GLU A 263 -4.36 -4.02 -10.88
C GLU A 263 -4.12 -4.60 -12.29
N VAL A 264 -3.70 -5.88 -12.39
CA VAL A 264 -3.38 -6.48 -13.69
C VAL A 264 -4.60 -6.93 -14.47
N ALA A 265 -5.67 -7.41 -13.82
CA ALA A 265 -6.90 -7.80 -14.49
C ALA A 265 -7.88 -6.61 -14.71
N GLY A 266 -7.60 -5.44 -14.12
CA GLY A 266 -8.40 -4.23 -14.26
C GLY A 266 -7.73 -3.19 -15.17
N PRO A 267 -7.01 -2.20 -14.60
CA PRO A 267 -6.48 -1.06 -15.35
C PRO A 267 -5.40 -1.40 -16.38
N ILE A 268 -4.55 -2.42 -16.11
CA ILE A 268 -3.39 -2.74 -16.95
C ILE A 268 -3.77 -3.71 -18.07
N GLY A 269 -4.49 -4.79 -17.79
CA GLY A 269 -4.93 -5.79 -18.74
C GLY A 269 -3.83 -6.73 -19.30
N GLN A 270 -2.63 -6.72 -18.70
CA GLN A 270 -1.49 -7.57 -19.08
C GLN A 270 -0.40 -7.51 -18.00
N LEU A 271 0.58 -8.41 -18.04
CA LEU A 271 1.80 -8.28 -17.21
C LEU A 271 2.91 -7.59 -17.99
N ASN A 272 3.61 -6.69 -17.32
CA ASN A 272 4.81 -6.01 -17.83
C ASN A 272 5.76 -5.68 -16.68
N PRO A 273 7.03 -5.29 -16.92
CA PRO A 273 8.01 -4.98 -15.88
C PRO A 273 7.65 -3.75 -15.01
N TYR A 274 6.65 -2.99 -15.40
CA TYR A 274 6.21 -1.76 -14.70
C TYR A 274 5.07 -2.01 -13.71
N VAL A 275 4.60 -3.26 -13.59
CA VAL A 275 3.60 -3.65 -12.57
C VAL A 275 4.05 -3.26 -11.16
N PRO A 276 5.33 -3.45 -10.75
CA PRO A 276 5.84 -2.94 -9.49
C PRO A 276 5.93 -1.40 -9.52
N ALA A 277 4.90 -0.73 -9.03
CA ALA A 277 4.83 0.73 -9.00
C ALA A 277 5.23 1.33 -7.65
N GLY A 278 5.66 0.50 -6.68
CA GLY A 278 5.98 0.92 -5.33
C GLY A 278 4.75 1.07 -4.43
N TYR A 279 3.61 0.49 -4.82
CA TYR A 279 2.37 0.57 -4.05
C TYR A 279 2.51 -0.06 -2.66
N GLY A 280 3.27 -1.16 -2.51
CA GLY A 280 3.49 -1.81 -1.22
C GLY A 280 4.24 -0.94 -0.24
N PHE A 281 5.27 -0.22 -0.70
CA PHE A 281 6.01 0.73 0.12
C PHE A 281 5.17 1.96 0.47
N ALA A 282 4.46 2.53 -0.51
CA ALA A 282 3.57 3.66 -0.28
C ALA A 282 2.40 3.29 0.65
N ALA A 283 1.91 2.05 0.62
CA ALA A 283 0.85 1.57 1.49
C ALA A 283 1.26 1.54 2.97
N ILE A 284 2.56 1.43 3.29
CA ILE A 284 3.06 1.62 4.66
C ILE A 284 2.73 3.04 5.13
N ILE A 285 2.96 4.03 4.26
CA ILE A 285 2.66 5.45 4.57
C ILE A 285 1.14 5.62 4.74
N VAL A 286 0.33 5.03 3.84
CA VAL A 286 -1.14 5.03 3.94
C VAL A 286 -1.60 4.48 5.29
N ALA A 287 -1.04 3.34 5.72
CA ALA A 287 -1.40 2.70 6.99
C ALA A 287 -1.09 3.62 8.19
N TYR A 288 0.08 4.25 8.21
CA TYR A 288 0.48 5.12 9.31
C TYR A 288 -0.24 6.46 9.31
N VAL A 289 -0.39 7.13 8.16
CA VAL A 289 -1.18 8.37 8.03
C VAL A 289 -2.63 8.11 8.42
N GLY A 290 -3.18 6.96 8.00
CA GLY A 290 -4.53 6.50 8.37
C GLY A 290 -4.65 5.98 9.80
N ARG A 291 -3.59 6.05 10.62
CA ARG A 291 -3.58 5.62 12.03
C ARG A 291 -3.90 4.15 12.23
N LEU A 292 -3.56 3.30 11.30
CA LEU A 292 -3.90 1.87 11.28
C LEU A 292 -5.41 1.62 11.47
N HIS A 293 -6.25 2.61 11.15
CA HIS A 293 -7.70 2.52 11.24
C HIS A 293 -8.30 2.40 9.83
N PRO A 294 -9.13 1.38 9.54
CA PRO A 294 -9.63 1.11 8.19
C PRO A 294 -10.24 2.32 7.50
N VAL A 295 -11.09 3.09 8.20
CA VAL A 295 -11.69 4.31 7.64
C VAL A 295 -10.64 5.41 7.40
N GLY A 296 -9.69 5.59 8.32
CA GLY A 296 -8.60 6.57 8.16
C GLY A 296 -7.74 6.26 6.94
N MET A 297 -7.52 4.97 6.65
CA MET A 297 -6.75 4.54 5.48
C MET A 297 -7.44 4.83 4.15
N VAL A 298 -8.77 4.97 4.10
CA VAL A 298 -9.47 5.43 2.87
C VAL A 298 -9.01 6.83 2.50
N PHE A 299 -9.01 7.77 3.47
CA PHE A 299 -8.60 9.15 3.22
C PHE A 299 -7.10 9.25 2.89
N SER A 300 -6.26 8.50 3.60
CA SER A 300 -4.82 8.50 3.32
C SER A 300 -4.47 7.82 2.01
N ALA A 301 -5.22 6.80 1.56
CA ALA A 301 -5.03 6.20 0.24
C ALA A 301 -5.36 7.20 -0.88
N VAL A 302 -6.42 8.00 -0.73
CA VAL A 302 -6.74 9.09 -1.66
C VAL A 302 -5.63 10.14 -1.67
N LEU A 303 -5.13 10.56 -0.51
CA LEU A 303 -4.03 11.52 -0.40
C LEU A 303 -2.76 11.02 -1.11
N LEU A 304 -2.37 9.76 -0.87
CA LEU A 304 -1.19 9.19 -1.52
C LEU A 304 -1.40 8.99 -3.04
N SER A 305 -2.60 8.65 -3.48
CA SER A 305 -2.91 8.57 -4.91
C SER A 305 -2.81 9.93 -5.60
N MET A 306 -3.13 11.05 -4.90
CA MET A 306 -2.86 12.40 -5.40
C MET A 306 -1.36 12.62 -5.62
N PHE A 307 -0.49 12.11 -4.73
CA PHE A 307 0.96 12.23 -4.92
C PHE A 307 1.45 11.42 -6.13
N PHE A 308 0.91 10.23 -6.37
CA PHE A 308 1.24 9.46 -7.58
C PHE A 308 0.85 10.22 -8.85
N ILE A 309 -0.39 10.67 -8.95
CA ILE A 309 -0.89 11.40 -10.12
C ILE A 309 -0.17 12.75 -10.27
N GLY A 310 -0.01 13.49 -9.17
CA GLY A 310 0.71 14.76 -9.16
C GLY A 310 2.16 14.61 -9.61
N GLY A 311 2.84 13.54 -9.22
CA GLY A 311 4.18 13.23 -9.67
C GLY A 311 4.25 12.88 -11.16
N GLU A 312 3.29 12.10 -11.69
CA GLU A 312 3.16 11.82 -13.12
C GLU A 312 2.90 13.11 -13.94
N LEU A 313 2.05 14.01 -13.43
CA LEU A 313 1.79 15.31 -14.04
C LEU A 313 3.02 16.24 -13.96
N ALA A 314 3.71 16.26 -12.83
CA ALA A 314 4.94 17.04 -12.67
C ALA A 314 6.06 16.56 -13.61
N GLN A 315 6.17 15.23 -13.79
CA GLN A 315 7.08 14.66 -14.76
C GLN A 315 6.74 15.08 -16.19
N SER A 316 5.48 14.95 -16.61
CA SER A 316 5.06 15.19 -18.00
C SER A 316 5.00 16.68 -18.36
N ARG A 317 4.55 17.56 -17.44
CA ARG A 317 4.31 18.99 -17.72
C ARG A 317 5.42 19.92 -17.24
N MET A 318 6.21 19.52 -16.26
CA MET A 318 7.30 20.34 -15.69
C MET A 318 8.69 19.77 -15.99
N GLY A 319 8.78 18.58 -16.63
CA GLY A 319 10.04 17.91 -16.94
C GLY A 319 10.81 17.48 -15.68
N LEU A 320 10.10 17.16 -14.60
CA LEU A 320 10.70 16.67 -13.36
C LEU A 320 10.98 15.17 -13.44
N PRO A 321 11.99 14.66 -12.72
CA PRO A 321 12.27 13.24 -12.70
C PRO A 321 11.14 12.46 -11.97
N LYS A 322 10.91 11.19 -12.36
CA LYS A 322 9.91 10.30 -11.76
C LYS A 322 10.09 10.17 -10.24
N SER A 323 11.32 10.25 -9.75
CA SER A 323 11.67 10.16 -8.32
C SER A 323 11.05 11.25 -7.44
N ILE A 324 10.53 12.34 -8.01
CA ILE A 324 9.90 13.42 -7.24
C ILE A 324 8.71 12.93 -6.42
N THR A 325 7.93 11.98 -6.94
CA THR A 325 6.83 11.34 -6.22
C THR A 325 7.34 10.67 -4.93
N GLY A 326 8.41 9.87 -5.04
CA GLY A 326 9.02 9.20 -3.90
C GLY A 326 9.58 10.17 -2.85
N VAL A 327 10.13 11.30 -3.30
CA VAL A 327 10.60 12.36 -2.38
C VAL A 327 9.44 12.93 -1.57
N PHE A 328 8.30 13.28 -2.18
CA PHE A 328 7.12 13.77 -1.46
C PHE A 328 6.56 12.72 -0.49
N GLN A 329 6.50 11.46 -0.91
CA GLN A 329 6.07 10.36 -0.05
C GLN A 329 7.01 10.17 1.14
N GLY A 330 8.32 10.21 0.92
CA GLY A 330 9.33 10.12 1.98
C GLY A 330 9.26 11.30 2.96
N LEU A 331 9.10 12.52 2.44
CA LEU A 331 8.92 13.72 3.26
C LEU A 331 7.66 13.62 4.13
N LEU A 332 6.55 13.13 3.58
CA LEU A 332 5.31 12.94 4.35
C LEU A 332 5.50 11.93 5.49
N LEU A 333 6.11 10.78 5.19
CA LEU A 333 6.37 9.76 6.22
C LEU A 333 7.29 10.29 7.32
N PHE A 334 8.41 10.92 6.94
CA PHE A 334 9.36 11.49 7.89
C PHE A 334 8.69 12.56 8.75
N SER A 335 7.96 13.49 8.15
CA SER A 335 7.23 14.54 8.86
C SER A 335 6.17 13.95 9.80
N LEU A 336 5.48 12.87 9.37
CA LEU A 336 4.50 12.19 10.20
C LEU A 336 5.16 11.58 11.45
N LEU A 337 6.25 10.84 11.26
CA LEU A 337 6.99 10.23 12.38
C LEU A 337 7.52 11.29 13.34
N ALA A 338 8.03 12.42 12.82
CA ALA A 338 8.45 13.54 13.63
C ALA A 338 7.28 14.16 14.42
N CYS A 339 6.14 14.40 13.77
CA CYS A 339 4.95 14.95 14.43
C CYS A 339 4.32 13.99 15.45
N ASP A 340 4.44 12.69 15.26
CA ASP A 340 3.91 11.68 16.17
C ASP A 340 4.60 11.67 17.52
N THR A 341 5.83 12.16 17.60
CA THR A 341 6.48 12.36 18.90
C THR A 341 5.68 13.31 19.81
N LEU A 342 4.92 14.25 19.23
CA LEU A 342 4.06 15.19 19.96
C LEU A 342 2.79 14.53 20.53
N VAL A 343 2.41 13.37 20.04
CA VAL A 343 1.26 12.59 20.57
C VAL A 343 1.60 12.04 21.95
N ALA A 344 2.81 11.48 22.10
CA ALA A 344 3.28 10.85 23.33
C ALA A 344 4.02 11.83 24.25
N ASN A 345 4.58 12.90 23.72
CA ASN A 345 5.40 13.85 24.46
C ASN A 345 4.86 15.28 24.38
N GLN A 346 5.19 16.09 25.38
CA GLN A 346 4.94 17.51 25.37
C GLN A 346 6.25 18.26 25.37
N LEU A 347 6.29 19.38 24.64
CA LEU A 347 7.42 20.32 24.67
C LEU A 347 7.28 21.22 25.91
N ARG A 348 8.22 21.10 26.84
CA ARG A 348 8.32 22.01 27.98
C ARG A 348 9.57 22.86 27.88
N TRP A 349 9.37 24.15 28.14
CA TRP A 349 10.46 25.11 28.25
C TRP A 349 10.99 25.04 29.68
N GLN A 350 12.16 24.43 29.88
CA GLN A 350 12.87 24.60 31.17
C GLN A 350 13.52 25.97 31.16
N GLY A 351 12.92 26.94 31.89
CA GLY A 351 13.61 28.15 32.28
C GLY A 351 14.88 27.75 33.03
N ARG A 352 16.00 28.44 32.78
CA ARG A 352 17.18 28.36 33.63
C ARG A 352 16.71 28.60 35.07
N ARG A 353 16.76 27.58 35.95
CA ARG A 353 16.84 27.86 37.37
C ARG A 353 18.18 28.54 37.55
N ALA A 354 18.15 29.81 37.95
CA ALA A 354 19.30 30.57 38.41
C ALA A 354 19.82 29.96 39.72
#